data_c888bbbaa6787211dfa6d297acccde30
#
_entry.id   c888bbbaa6787211dfa6d297acccde30
#
_cell.length_a   1.000
_cell.length_b   1.000
_cell.length_c   1.000
_cell.angle_alpha   90.00
_cell.angle_beta   90.00
_cell.angle_gamma   90.00
#
_symmetry.space_group_name_H-M   'P 1'
#
loop_
_entity.id
_entity.type
_entity.pdbx_description
1 polymer ?
#
loop_
_entity_poly.entity_id
_entity_poly.type
_entity_poly.pdbx_seq_one_letter_code
_entity_poly.pdbx_strand_id
1 'polypeptide(L)'
;MTVRMLHVLGSPVLRQQAARVAAVDDEVRRLVDDLFETMRAAKGVGLAANQIGVAQRVAVVDVGEEDPPPLALINPQIVERREEVQTAEEGCLSIPDIFGDVERHARVVVAALDVQGQPFRVEAHGYKARAIQHEIDHLDGILFLDHLSAV
;
A
#
# COMPACT_ATOMS: atom_id res chain seq x y z
N MET A 1 -19.50 -4.71 1.83
CA MET A 1 -18.09 -4.91 2.22
C MET A 1 -17.78 -6.39 2.20
N THR A 2 -16.69 -6.78 1.60
CA THR A 2 -16.37 -8.18 1.36
C THR A 2 -14.90 -8.42 1.67
N VAL A 3 -14.63 -9.49 2.41
CA VAL A 3 -13.26 -9.99 2.56
C VAL A 3 -12.90 -10.75 1.28
N ARG A 4 -11.84 -10.31 0.63
CA ARG A 4 -11.38 -10.88 -0.64
C ARG A 4 -10.21 -11.83 -0.42
N MET A 5 -10.02 -12.75 -1.34
CA MET A 5 -8.90 -13.68 -1.29
C MET A 5 -7.59 -12.95 -1.59
N LEU A 6 -6.59 -13.14 -0.70
CA LEU A 6 -5.25 -12.59 -0.92
C LEU A 6 -4.50 -13.43 -1.95
N HIS A 7 -3.93 -12.76 -2.94
CA HIS A 7 -2.98 -13.37 -3.86
C HIS A 7 -1.62 -13.45 -3.17
N VAL A 8 -0.93 -14.55 -3.37
CA VAL A 8 0.38 -14.78 -2.73
C VAL A 8 1.48 -14.82 -3.77
N LEU A 9 2.72 -14.79 -3.31
CA LEU A 9 3.92 -14.83 -4.13
C LEU A 9 3.80 -15.93 -5.20
N GLY A 10 4.08 -15.57 -6.45
CA GLY A 10 3.88 -16.42 -7.63
C GLY A 10 2.66 -16.03 -8.44
N SER A 11 1.70 -15.32 -7.86
CA SER A 11 0.54 -14.82 -8.60
C SER A 11 0.97 -13.67 -9.53
N PRO A 12 0.70 -13.76 -10.84
CA PRO A 12 1.18 -12.76 -11.80
C PRO A 12 0.72 -11.34 -11.49
N VAL A 13 -0.46 -11.16 -10.90
CA VAL A 13 -1.01 -9.82 -10.60
C VAL A 13 -0.11 -9.03 -9.65
N LEU A 14 0.65 -9.70 -8.78
CA LEU A 14 1.56 -9.03 -7.86
C LEU A 14 2.74 -8.35 -8.56
N ARG A 15 3.04 -8.75 -9.79
CA ARG A 15 4.11 -8.18 -10.60
C ARG A 15 3.61 -7.21 -11.66
N GLN A 16 2.31 -6.99 -11.74
CA GLN A 16 1.75 -6.03 -12.68
C GLN A 16 1.83 -4.61 -12.14
N GLN A 17 2.14 -3.66 -13.02
CA GLN A 17 1.90 -2.26 -12.70
C GLN A 17 0.40 -2.02 -12.72
N ALA A 18 -0.11 -1.48 -11.62
CA ALA A 18 -1.52 -1.16 -11.51
C ALA A 18 -1.87 0.02 -12.41
N ALA A 19 -3.03 -0.05 -13.04
CA ALA A 19 -3.53 1.00 -13.91
C ALA A 19 -4.07 2.17 -13.10
N ARG A 20 -3.83 3.38 -13.59
CA ARG A 20 -4.38 4.60 -12.99
C ARG A 20 -5.91 4.55 -13.03
N VAL A 21 -6.54 4.93 -11.93
CA VAL A 21 -7.99 5.05 -11.83
C VAL A 21 -8.43 6.32 -12.57
N ALA A 22 -9.33 6.17 -13.54
CA ALA A 22 -9.79 7.30 -14.37
C ALA A 22 -10.75 8.22 -13.60
N ALA A 23 -11.62 7.65 -12.77
CA ALA A 23 -12.58 8.41 -11.97
C ALA A 23 -12.90 7.63 -10.70
N VAL A 24 -13.10 8.37 -9.60
CA VAL A 24 -13.48 7.76 -8.31
C VAL A 24 -15.01 7.63 -8.29
N ASP A 25 -15.48 6.44 -8.60
CA ASP A 25 -16.90 6.09 -8.65
C ASP A 25 -17.26 5.11 -7.50
N ASP A 26 -18.49 4.62 -7.52
CA ASP A 26 -18.96 3.68 -6.49
C ASP A 26 -18.21 2.36 -6.52
N GLU A 27 -17.74 1.93 -7.69
CA GLU A 27 -16.96 0.71 -7.82
C GLU A 27 -15.60 0.85 -7.13
N VAL A 28 -14.95 2.00 -7.28
CA VAL A 28 -13.69 2.29 -6.58
C VAL A 28 -13.93 2.39 -5.07
N ARG A 29 -15.03 2.99 -4.63
CA ARG A 29 -15.38 3.06 -3.21
C ARG A 29 -15.59 1.67 -2.62
N ARG A 30 -16.27 0.77 -3.34
CA ARG A 30 -16.42 -0.63 -2.91
C ARG A 30 -15.08 -1.34 -2.84
N LEU A 31 -14.19 -1.08 -3.78
CA LEU A 31 -12.83 -1.63 -3.75
C LEU A 31 -12.08 -1.17 -2.49
N VAL A 32 -12.18 0.10 -2.14
CA VAL A 32 -11.58 0.63 -0.90
C VAL A 32 -12.14 -0.07 0.33
N ASP A 33 -13.46 -0.24 0.40
CA ASP A 33 -14.11 -0.92 1.51
C ASP A 33 -13.66 -2.37 1.62
N ASP A 34 -13.55 -3.08 0.49
CA ASP A 34 -13.08 -4.46 0.44
C ASP A 34 -11.62 -4.56 0.89
N LEU A 35 -10.80 -3.58 0.52
CA LEU A 35 -9.39 -3.54 0.94
C LEU A 35 -9.28 -3.37 2.46
N PHE A 36 -10.01 -2.44 3.05
CA PHE A 36 -10.01 -2.26 4.51
C PHE A 36 -10.51 -3.51 5.22
N GLU A 37 -11.60 -4.11 4.74
CA GLU A 37 -12.18 -5.32 5.33
C GLU A 37 -11.18 -6.49 5.29
N THR A 38 -10.58 -6.71 4.12
CA THR A 38 -9.59 -7.78 3.93
C THR A 38 -8.35 -7.56 4.78
N MET A 39 -7.86 -6.32 4.82
CA MET A 39 -6.70 -5.95 5.63
C MET A 39 -6.95 -6.24 7.11
N ARG A 40 -8.11 -5.82 7.62
CA ARG A 40 -8.45 -6.02 9.03
C ARG A 40 -8.64 -7.50 9.37
N ALA A 41 -9.29 -8.26 8.49
CA ALA A 41 -9.46 -9.70 8.67
C ALA A 41 -8.11 -10.42 8.74
N ALA A 42 -7.12 -9.96 7.98
CA ALA A 42 -5.77 -10.52 7.95
C ALA A 42 -4.83 -9.89 9.00
N LYS A 43 -5.32 -8.91 9.77
CA LYS A 43 -4.55 -8.18 10.80
C LYS A 43 -3.32 -7.45 10.21
N GLY A 44 -3.49 -6.93 9.00
CA GLY A 44 -2.45 -6.14 8.32
C GLY A 44 -2.57 -4.66 8.63
N VAL A 45 -1.55 -3.90 8.24
CA VAL A 45 -1.48 -2.45 8.40
C VAL A 45 -1.61 -1.71 7.08
N GLY A 46 -1.58 -2.43 5.97
CA GLY A 46 -1.76 -1.90 4.62
C GLY A 46 -2.14 -2.99 3.65
N LEU A 47 -2.74 -2.59 2.55
CA LEU A 47 -3.10 -3.53 1.48
C LEU A 47 -3.29 -2.76 0.17
N ALA A 48 -2.70 -3.29 -0.90
CA ALA A 48 -2.84 -2.75 -2.25
C ALA A 48 -3.81 -3.61 -3.07
N ALA A 49 -4.48 -3.00 -4.03
CA ALA A 49 -5.48 -3.68 -4.84
C ALA A 49 -4.93 -4.89 -5.59
N ASN A 50 -3.67 -4.85 -6.02
CA ASN A 50 -3.01 -5.99 -6.65
C ASN A 50 -3.11 -7.25 -5.78
N GLN A 51 -3.04 -7.09 -4.47
CA GLN A 51 -3.03 -8.21 -3.52
C GLN A 51 -4.37 -8.93 -3.43
N ILE A 52 -5.43 -8.31 -3.90
CA ILE A 52 -6.75 -8.96 -4.03
C ILE A 52 -7.15 -9.16 -5.49
N GLY A 53 -6.17 -9.13 -6.39
CA GLY A 53 -6.36 -9.47 -7.79
C GLY A 53 -6.85 -8.34 -8.68
N VAL A 54 -6.83 -7.10 -8.21
CA VAL A 54 -7.30 -5.94 -8.97
C VAL A 54 -6.11 -5.04 -9.31
N ALA A 55 -5.78 -4.93 -10.58
CA ALA A 55 -4.62 -4.15 -11.03
C ALA A 55 -4.98 -2.68 -11.22
N GLN A 56 -5.44 -2.03 -10.15
CA GLN A 56 -5.77 -0.59 -10.12
C GLN A 56 -4.96 0.09 -9.01
N ARG A 57 -4.64 1.35 -9.22
CA ARG A 57 -3.79 2.11 -8.28
C ARG A 57 -4.60 2.59 -7.09
N VAL A 58 -4.99 1.65 -6.25
CA VAL A 58 -5.74 1.87 -5.01
C VAL A 58 -5.07 1.09 -3.89
N ALA A 59 -4.84 1.73 -2.76
CA ALA A 59 -4.28 1.09 -1.58
C ALA A 59 -4.89 1.71 -0.32
N VAL A 60 -4.82 0.97 0.78
CA VAL A 60 -5.25 1.44 2.11
C VAL A 60 -4.12 1.24 3.12
N VAL A 61 -4.05 2.12 4.10
CA VAL A 61 -3.07 2.05 5.19
C VAL A 61 -3.75 2.44 6.50
N ASP A 62 -3.56 1.61 7.52
CA ASP A 62 -4.02 1.88 8.88
C ASP A 62 -2.99 1.29 9.86
N VAL A 63 -2.15 2.13 10.42
CA VAL A 63 -1.11 1.71 11.36
C VAL A 63 -1.55 1.82 12.83
N GLY A 64 -2.83 2.08 13.07
CA GLY A 64 -3.38 2.16 14.42
C GLY A 64 -3.13 3.48 15.14
N GLU A 65 -2.57 4.45 14.46
CA GLU A 65 -2.39 5.81 15.01
C GLU A 65 -3.62 6.64 14.69
N GLU A 66 -4.10 7.40 15.67
CA GLU A 66 -5.30 8.21 15.46
C GLU A 66 -5.06 9.43 14.58
N ASP A 67 -3.83 9.92 14.56
CA ASP A 67 -3.47 11.10 13.77
C ASP A 67 -2.20 10.81 12.95
N PRO A 68 -2.32 10.72 11.65
CA PRO A 68 -3.57 10.81 10.86
C PRO A 68 -4.37 9.50 10.87
N PRO A 69 -5.68 9.59 10.56
CA PRO A 69 -6.56 8.43 10.55
C PRO A 69 -6.19 7.43 9.45
N PRO A 70 -6.88 6.29 9.38
CA PRO A 70 -6.73 5.37 8.26
C PRO A 70 -6.85 6.08 6.93
N LEU A 71 -6.00 5.71 5.96
CA LEU A 71 -5.92 6.37 4.66
C LEU A 71 -6.36 5.43 3.54
N ALA A 72 -7.22 5.94 2.66
CA ALA A 72 -7.42 5.40 1.34
C ALA A 72 -6.62 6.25 0.36
N LEU A 73 -5.80 5.60 -0.46
CA LEU A 73 -4.91 6.25 -1.41
C LEU A 73 -5.29 5.81 -2.81
N ILE A 74 -5.84 6.73 -3.60
CA ILE A 74 -6.21 6.48 -4.99
C ILE A 74 -5.26 7.26 -5.88
N ASN A 75 -4.64 6.58 -6.83
CA ASN A 75 -3.58 7.14 -7.68
C ASN A 75 -2.46 7.78 -6.87
N PRO A 76 -1.94 7.11 -5.82
CA PRO A 76 -0.93 7.73 -4.97
C PRO A 76 0.39 7.92 -5.72
N GLN A 77 1.05 9.03 -5.39
CA GLN A 77 2.36 9.35 -5.93
C GLN A 77 3.21 9.96 -4.82
N ILE A 78 4.42 9.46 -4.64
CA ILE A 78 5.36 10.07 -3.72
C ILE A 78 5.93 11.31 -4.42
N VAL A 79 5.62 12.48 -3.89
CA VAL A 79 6.05 13.75 -4.47
C VAL A 79 7.28 14.33 -3.80
N GLU A 80 7.61 13.86 -2.60
CA GLU A 80 8.79 14.29 -1.87
C GLU A 80 9.30 13.14 -1.00
N ARG A 81 10.62 12.91 -1.02
CA ARG A 81 11.32 11.97 -0.15
C ARG A 81 12.40 12.72 0.58
N ARG A 82 12.46 12.57 1.90
CA ARG A 82 13.58 13.08 2.68
C ARG A 82 14.78 12.14 2.54
N GLU A 83 15.98 12.67 2.62
CA GLU A 83 17.21 11.89 2.48
C GLU A 83 17.39 10.87 3.59
N GLU A 84 16.91 11.17 4.78
CA GLU A 84 17.02 10.25 5.91
C GLU A 84 16.31 8.94 5.61
N VAL A 85 17.01 7.83 5.86
CA VAL A 85 16.49 6.49 5.68
C VAL A 85 16.50 5.72 6.99
N GLN A 86 15.63 4.73 7.10
CA GLN A 86 15.55 3.82 8.24
C GLN A 86 15.47 2.40 7.72
N THR A 87 16.21 1.51 8.36
CA THR A 87 16.16 0.07 8.08
C THR A 87 15.35 -0.60 9.19
N ALA A 88 14.35 -1.38 8.80
CA ALA A 88 13.53 -2.13 9.72
C ALA A 88 12.98 -3.37 9.05
N GLU A 89 12.56 -4.33 9.87
CA GLU A 89 11.98 -5.56 9.37
C GLU A 89 10.62 -5.30 8.73
N GLU A 90 10.42 -5.88 7.55
CA GLU A 90 9.14 -5.88 6.86
C GLU A 90 8.68 -7.30 6.57
N GLY A 91 7.37 -7.46 6.54
CA GLY A 91 6.69 -8.64 6.04
C GLY A 91 5.56 -8.20 5.13
N CYS A 92 4.88 -9.16 4.51
CA CYS A 92 3.78 -8.87 3.61
C CYS A 92 2.74 -9.97 3.68
N LEU A 93 1.46 -9.60 3.67
CA LEU A 93 0.37 -10.57 3.69
C LEU A 93 0.41 -11.51 2.48
N SER A 94 0.97 -11.05 1.36
CA SER A 94 1.12 -11.84 0.14
C SER A 94 2.36 -12.74 0.14
N ILE A 95 3.23 -12.59 1.13
CA ILE A 95 4.45 -13.40 1.30
C ILE A 95 4.49 -13.91 2.73
N PRO A 96 3.65 -14.91 3.06
CA PRO A 96 3.52 -15.39 4.44
C PRO A 96 4.84 -15.94 5.00
N ASP A 97 5.09 -15.67 6.28
CA ASP A 97 6.19 -16.24 7.05
C ASP A 97 7.60 -15.85 6.58
N ILE A 98 7.71 -14.87 5.68
CA ILE A 98 9.00 -14.35 5.22
C ILE A 98 9.12 -12.90 5.66
N PHE A 99 10.26 -12.58 6.29
CA PHE A 99 10.56 -11.25 6.80
C PHE A 99 11.98 -10.88 6.40
N GLY A 100 12.24 -9.59 6.30
CA GLY A 100 13.59 -9.13 6.00
C GLY A 100 13.72 -7.64 6.27
N ASP A 101 14.95 -7.19 6.46
CA ASP A 101 15.23 -5.78 6.71
C ASP A 101 15.23 -5.00 5.41
N VAL A 102 14.43 -3.94 5.38
CA VAL A 102 14.27 -3.07 4.22
C VAL A 102 14.59 -1.64 4.61
N GLU A 103 15.43 -1.00 3.80
CA GLU A 103 15.73 0.43 3.93
C GLU A 103 14.64 1.23 3.22
N ARG A 104 14.05 2.18 3.94
CA ARG A 104 13.01 3.06 3.43
C ARG A 104 13.31 4.49 3.82
N HIS A 105 12.82 5.44 3.04
CA HIS A 105 12.85 6.85 3.45
C HIS A 105 12.06 7.03 4.74
N ALA A 106 12.63 7.76 5.70
CA ALA A 106 12.00 7.99 7.00
C ALA A 106 10.81 8.94 6.92
N ARG A 107 10.79 9.80 5.90
CA ARG A 107 9.69 10.75 5.65
C ARG A 107 9.38 10.83 4.17
N VAL A 108 8.10 10.86 3.85
CA VAL A 108 7.61 11.03 2.49
C VAL A 108 6.41 11.97 2.50
N VAL A 109 6.22 12.67 1.38
CA VAL A 109 4.98 13.40 1.10
C VAL A 109 4.32 12.71 -0.08
N VAL A 110 3.06 12.34 0.08
CA VAL A 110 2.29 11.60 -0.92
C VAL A 110 1.12 12.45 -1.37
N ALA A 111 0.95 12.54 -2.68
CA ALA A 111 -0.24 13.13 -3.30
C ALA A 111 -1.14 12.00 -3.78
N ALA A 112 -2.43 12.09 -3.52
CA ALA A 112 -3.41 11.07 -3.90
C ALA A 112 -4.78 11.69 -4.04
N LEU A 113 -5.76 10.88 -4.45
CA LEU A 113 -7.18 11.23 -4.40
C LEU A 113 -7.83 10.50 -3.23
N ASP A 114 -8.78 11.14 -2.58
CA ASP A 114 -9.61 10.51 -1.56
C ASP A 114 -10.82 9.81 -2.19
N VAL A 115 -11.68 9.21 -1.37
CA VAL A 115 -12.85 8.45 -1.85
C VAL A 115 -13.94 9.34 -2.48
N GLN A 116 -13.81 10.65 -2.37
CA GLN A 116 -14.68 11.62 -3.02
C GLN A 116 -14.06 12.19 -4.29
N GLY A 117 -12.87 11.69 -4.66
CA GLY A 117 -12.16 12.14 -5.85
C GLY A 117 -11.42 13.45 -5.67
N GLN A 118 -11.28 13.94 -4.43
CA GLN A 118 -10.60 15.20 -4.14
C GLN A 118 -9.11 14.95 -3.95
N PRO A 119 -8.24 15.78 -4.54
CA PRO A 119 -6.80 15.66 -4.33
C PRO A 119 -6.42 16.08 -2.91
N PHE A 120 -5.49 15.36 -2.33
CA PHE A 120 -4.93 15.70 -1.03
C PHE A 120 -3.44 15.33 -0.99
N ARG A 121 -2.74 15.88 -0.01
CA ARG A 121 -1.37 15.51 0.28
C ARG A 121 -1.27 15.13 1.75
N VAL A 122 -0.44 14.14 2.03
CA VAL A 122 -0.15 13.72 3.39
C VAL A 122 1.36 13.59 3.56
N GLU A 123 1.86 14.15 4.65
CA GLU A 123 3.24 13.91 5.08
C GLU A 123 3.21 12.77 6.10
N ALA A 124 4.04 11.77 5.88
CA ALA A 124 4.15 10.62 6.76
C ALA A 124 5.60 10.40 7.15
N HIS A 125 5.80 9.89 8.36
CA HIS A 125 7.12 9.55 8.88
C HIS A 125 7.04 8.24 9.67
N GLY A 126 8.22 7.66 9.96
CA GLY A 126 8.30 6.45 10.76
C GLY A 126 7.59 5.26 10.10
N TYR A 127 6.87 4.50 10.92
CA TYR A 127 6.21 3.28 10.46
C TYR A 127 5.14 3.54 9.40
N LYS A 128 4.41 4.65 9.51
CA LYS A 128 3.40 5.03 8.51
C LYS A 128 4.04 5.32 7.15
N ALA A 129 5.16 6.03 7.12
CA ALA A 129 5.90 6.27 5.88
C ALA A 129 6.35 4.95 5.26
N ARG A 130 6.80 4.00 6.07
CA ARG A 130 7.20 2.67 5.64
C ARG A 130 6.03 1.92 5.00
N ALA A 131 4.89 1.89 5.68
CA ALA A 131 3.69 1.21 5.18
C ALA A 131 3.22 1.80 3.85
N ILE A 132 3.19 3.12 3.73
CA ILE A 132 2.78 3.79 2.48
C ILE A 132 3.73 3.43 1.34
N GLN A 133 5.04 3.49 1.56
CA GLN A 133 6.03 3.14 0.54
C GLN A 133 5.89 1.67 0.10
N HIS A 134 5.65 0.78 1.05
CA HIS A 134 5.42 -0.64 0.78
C HIS A 134 4.21 -0.84 -0.14
N GLU A 135 3.09 -0.17 0.14
CA GLU A 135 1.87 -0.31 -0.66
C GLU A 135 2.02 0.34 -2.05
N ILE A 136 2.69 1.47 -2.16
CA ILE A 136 2.95 2.09 -3.46
C ILE A 136 3.84 1.18 -4.31
N ASP A 137 4.84 0.53 -3.69
CA ASP A 137 5.65 -0.47 -4.39
C ASP A 137 4.77 -1.56 -5.01
N HIS A 138 3.79 -2.10 -4.26
CA HIS A 138 2.87 -3.09 -4.79
C HIS A 138 2.16 -2.60 -6.06
N LEU A 139 1.75 -1.33 -6.07
CA LEU A 139 1.09 -0.75 -7.24
C LEU A 139 2.02 -0.65 -8.45
N ASP A 140 3.32 -0.67 -8.23
CA ASP A 140 4.34 -0.67 -9.27
C ASP A 140 4.85 -2.08 -9.60
N GLY A 141 4.25 -3.11 -9.00
CA GLY A 141 4.67 -4.50 -9.19
C GLY A 141 5.95 -4.86 -8.44
N ILE A 142 6.31 -4.09 -7.43
CA ILE A 142 7.53 -4.27 -6.62
C ILE A 142 7.14 -4.89 -5.27
N LEU A 143 7.84 -5.95 -4.89
CA LEU A 143 7.67 -6.61 -3.60
C LEU A 143 8.83 -6.26 -2.67
N PHE A 144 8.61 -6.34 -1.36
CA PHE A 144 9.68 -6.01 -0.41
C PHE A 144 10.91 -6.91 -0.61
N LEU A 145 10.71 -8.13 -1.12
CA LEU A 145 11.82 -9.04 -1.44
C LEU A 145 12.82 -8.42 -2.42
N ASP A 146 12.36 -7.52 -3.29
CA ASP A 146 13.21 -6.87 -4.29
C ASP A 146 14.22 -5.92 -3.65
N HIS A 147 13.98 -5.50 -2.41
CA HIS A 147 14.87 -4.64 -1.64
C HIS A 147 15.86 -5.43 -0.79
N LEU A 148 15.69 -6.75 -0.66
CA LEU A 148 16.58 -7.58 0.13
C LEU A 148 17.84 -7.89 -0.64
N SER A 149 18.97 -8.02 0.10
CA SER A 149 20.22 -8.43 -0.51
C SER A 149 20.09 -9.85 -1.05
N ALA A 150 20.64 -10.09 -2.23
CA ALA A 150 20.75 -11.44 -2.76
C ALA A 150 21.75 -12.22 -1.87
N VAL A 151 21.33 -13.35 -1.40
CA VAL A 151 22.16 -14.22 -0.55
C VAL A 151 22.47 -15.49 -1.30
#